data_b9baea273bd8fb2b67c7e54b3ca7d63a
#
_entry.id   b9baea273bd8fb2b67c7e54b3ca7d63a
#
_cell.length_a   1.000
_cell.length_b   1.000
_cell.length_c   1.000
_cell.angle_alpha   90.00
_cell.angle_beta   90.00
_cell.angle_gamma   90.00
#
_symmetry.space_group_name_H-M   'P 1'
#
loop_
_entity.id
_entity.type
_entity.pdbx_description
1 polymer ?
#
loop_
_entity_poly.entity_id
_entity_poly.type
_entity_poly.pdbx_seq_one_letter_code
_entity_poly.pdbx_strand_id
1 'polypeptide(L)'
;MRNRAAIIGAGVSGLTCGVVFAERGWDATIFADETGQKTTSGAAAAVWFPYDAEPADKIIPWSLITYGRLRELACDSQSGASMLEIWQFTRVGLVPIPDWAKNLGARPISVIPSEVEGSLTIPAFPSLFSNGYALNVPLIDTTIYLDYLANRFHNAGGTIESAHINKVEEIPRDFDVIVNCAGIGARELFHDSQLEPHRGQVAIVPKLDLAQAIVCDDAPLMYAIPRTHDCVFGGTNSISENREPSAADTTAIVSECSRVLGIEAPPVIVVKVGLRPFRKSGVRLERERLSDGRTVIHNYGHGGAGFTLSWACAEEVCAIASRTS
;
A
#
# COMPACT_ATOMS: atom_id res chain seq x y z
N MET A 1 31.00 0.97 -17.49
CA MET A 1 29.73 0.25 -17.77
C MET A 1 28.71 0.75 -16.75
N ARG A 2 27.42 0.78 -17.06
CA ARG A 2 26.38 1.07 -16.06
C ARG A 2 26.20 -0.16 -15.18
N ASN A 3 25.96 0.05 -13.88
CA ASN A 3 25.58 -1.06 -12.98
C ASN A 3 24.20 -1.60 -13.39
N ARG A 4 24.01 -2.91 -13.31
CA ARG A 4 22.77 -3.60 -13.71
C ARG A 4 22.02 -4.13 -12.51
N ALA A 5 20.72 -3.86 -12.46
CA ALA A 5 19.84 -4.33 -11.38
C ALA A 5 18.70 -5.19 -11.93
N ALA A 6 18.56 -6.41 -11.41
CA ALA A 6 17.38 -7.26 -11.62
C ALA A 6 16.41 -7.07 -10.47
N ILE A 7 15.16 -6.71 -10.75
CA ILE A 7 14.12 -6.50 -9.73
C ILE A 7 13.04 -7.56 -9.92
N ILE A 8 12.70 -8.31 -8.88
CA ILE A 8 11.68 -9.36 -8.94
C ILE A 8 10.36 -8.82 -8.40
N GLY A 9 9.33 -8.76 -9.26
CA GLY A 9 7.98 -8.31 -8.95
C GLY A 9 7.69 -6.87 -9.41
N ALA A 10 6.49 -6.67 -9.99
CA ALA A 10 6.00 -5.39 -10.52
C ALA A 10 4.82 -4.81 -9.71
N GLY A 11 4.73 -5.11 -8.43
CA GLY A 11 3.90 -4.38 -7.48
C GLY A 11 4.50 -3.01 -7.17
N VAL A 12 3.83 -2.23 -6.30
CA VAL A 12 4.29 -0.87 -5.93
C VAL A 12 5.75 -0.84 -5.46
N SER A 13 6.21 -1.83 -4.66
CA SER A 13 7.59 -1.88 -4.19
C SER A 13 8.59 -2.05 -5.33
N GLY A 14 8.32 -3.00 -6.26
CA GLY A 14 9.22 -3.26 -7.38
C GLY A 14 9.23 -2.13 -8.40
N LEU A 15 8.07 -1.57 -8.75
CA LEU A 15 7.99 -0.42 -9.65
C LEU A 15 8.70 0.80 -9.07
N THR A 16 8.51 1.09 -7.76
CA THR A 16 9.20 2.23 -7.13
C THR A 16 10.72 2.01 -7.08
N CYS A 17 11.19 0.77 -6.77
CA CYS A 17 12.61 0.43 -6.88
C CYS A 17 13.12 0.63 -8.30
N GLY A 18 12.38 0.14 -9.31
CA GLY A 18 12.73 0.32 -10.73
C GLY A 18 12.94 1.78 -11.08
N VAL A 19 11.98 2.64 -10.73
CA VAL A 19 12.08 4.10 -10.96
C VAL A 19 13.33 4.67 -10.29
N VAL A 20 13.55 4.38 -9.00
CA VAL A 20 14.69 4.93 -8.25
C VAL A 20 16.03 4.47 -8.84
N PHE A 21 16.17 3.21 -9.23
CA PHE A 21 17.38 2.69 -9.85
C PHE A 21 17.64 3.31 -11.23
N ALA A 22 16.62 3.30 -12.10
CA ALA A 22 16.77 3.82 -13.47
C ALA A 22 17.08 5.32 -13.48
N GLU A 23 16.39 6.13 -12.66
CA GLU A 23 16.65 7.56 -12.53
C GLU A 23 18.03 7.89 -11.95
N ARG A 24 18.65 6.95 -11.22
CA ARG A 24 20.03 7.04 -10.75
C ARG A 24 21.05 6.45 -11.73
N GLY A 25 20.63 6.12 -12.93
CA GLY A 25 21.51 5.70 -14.02
C GLY A 25 21.86 4.23 -14.04
N TRP A 26 21.18 3.38 -13.28
CA TRP A 26 21.31 1.92 -13.38
C TRP A 26 20.59 1.40 -14.63
N ASP A 27 21.11 0.34 -15.21
CA ASP A 27 20.42 -0.48 -16.20
C ASP A 27 19.51 -1.48 -15.43
N ALA A 28 18.24 -1.12 -15.27
CA ALA A 28 17.32 -1.85 -14.40
C ALA A 28 16.28 -2.64 -15.21
N THR A 29 16.12 -3.91 -14.88
CA THR A 29 15.09 -4.79 -15.46
C THR A 29 14.20 -5.34 -14.34
N ILE A 30 12.87 -5.18 -14.48
CA ILE A 30 11.87 -5.82 -13.62
C ILE A 30 11.42 -7.12 -14.25
N PHE A 31 11.49 -8.23 -13.53
CA PHE A 31 10.96 -9.54 -13.90
C PHE A 31 9.66 -9.79 -13.13
N ALA A 32 8.54 -9.96 -13.83
CA ALA A 32 7.25 -10.17 -13.19
C ALA A 32 6.28 -10.93 -14.10
N ASP A 33 5.47 -11.80 -13.53
CA ASP A 33 4.36 -12.49 -14.19
C ASP A 33 3.04 -11.70 -14.10
N GLU A 34 2.88 -10.90 -13.06
CA GLU A 34 1.71 -10.02 -12.84
C GLU A 34 2.14 -8.55 -12.81
N THR A 35 1.40 -7.70 -13.53
CA THR A 35 1.62 -6.25 -13.57
C THR A 35 0.31 -5.47 -13.33
N GLY A 36 0.42 -4.21 -12.93
CA GLY A 36 -0.70 -3.28 -12.80
C GLY A 36 -1.81 -3.82 -11.90
N GLN A 37 -3.03 -3.88 -12.42
CA GLN A 37 -4.23 -4.25 -11.66
C GLN A 37 -4.32 -5.74 -11.27
N LYS A 38 -3.46 -6.61 -11.81
CA LYS A 38 -3.39 -8.03 -11.44
C LYS A 38 -2.60 -8.26 -10.15
N THR A 39 -1.78 -7.29 -9.75
CA THR A 39 -0.96 -7.39 -8.53
C THR A 39 -1.79 -7.15 -7.27
N THR A 40 -1.28 -7.58 -6.12
CA THR A 40 -1.84 -7.20 -4.80
C THR A 40 -1.93 -5.68 -4.65
N SER A 41 -0.98 -4.93 -5.22
CA SER A 41 -1.00 -3.46 -5.21
C SER A 41 -2.19 -2.89 -5.98
N GLY A 42 -2.63 -3.52 -7.07
CA GLY A 42 -3.81 -3.12 -7.84
C GLY A 42 -5.13 -3.32 -7.07
N ALA A 43 -5.16 -4.22 -6.09
CA ALA A 43 -6.32 -4.46 -5.24
C ALA A 43 -6.39 -3.54 -4.01
N ALA A 44 -5.34 -2.78 -3.72
CA ALA A 44 -5.28 -1.93 -2.54
C ALA A 44 -6.21 -0.71 -2.66
N ALA A 45 -6.78 -0.28 -1.53
CA ALA A 45 -7.46 1.01 -1.40
C ALA A 45 -6.46 2.18 -1.44
N ALA A 46 -5.23 1.91 -1.02
CA ALA A 46 -4.02 2.72 -1.17
C ALA A 46 -4.09 4.14 -0.58
N VAL A 47 -4.72 4.29 0.57
CA VAL A 47 -4.54 5.45 1.43
C VAL A 47 -3.20 5.31 2.16
N TRP A 48 -2.44 6.39 2.23
CA TRP A 48 -1.23 6.40 3.05
C TRP A 48 -1.60 6.29 4.53
N PHE A 49 -1.21 5.19 5.14
CA PHE A 49 -1.38 4.95 6.57
C PHE A 49 -0.41 3.83 7.01
N PRO A 50 0.32 3.97 8.15
CA PRO A 50 1.15 2.90 8.68
C PRO A 50 0.29 1.79 9.28
N TYR A 51 -0.18 0.87 8.45
CA TYR A 51 -1.14 -0.19 8.80
C TYR A 51 -0.53 -1.57 8.58
N ASP A 52 -0.73 -2.47 9.54
CA ASP A 52 -0.39 -3.90 9.45
C ASP A 52 1.07 -4.13 9.01
N ALA A 53 2.02 -3.39 9.62
CA ALA A 53 3.45 -3.47 9.34
C ALA A 53 4.28 -3.21 10.60
N GLU A 54 5.39 -3.95 10.73
CA GLU A 54 6.31 -3.90 11.88
C GLU A 54 7.78 -3.87 11.40
N PRO A 55 8.74 -3.46 12.24
CA PRO A 55 8.58 -2.84 13.55
C PRO A 55 8.35 -1.32 13.45
N ALA A 56 7.61 -0.76 14.39
CA ALA A 56 7.18 0.64 14.35
C ALA A 56 8.34 1.65 14.30
N ASP A 57 9.48 1.37 14.93
CA ASP A 57 10.68 2.22 14.94
C ASP A 57 11.31 2.40 13.53
N LYS A 58 11.10 1.47 12.60
CA LYS A 58 11.48 1.58 11.19
C LYS A 58 10.33 2.05 10.32
N ILE A 59 9.14 1.51 10.55
CA ILE A 59 7.94 1.79 9.73
C ILE A 59 7.60 3.28 9.76
N ILE A 60 7.59 3.92 10.93
CA ILE A 60 7.20 5.32 11.05
C ILE A 60 8.16 6.26 10.29
N PRO A 61 9.50 6.18 10.43
CA PRO A 61 10.43 6.99 9.64
C PRO A 61 10.25 6.77 8.12
N TRP A 62 10.17 5.53 7.64
CA TRP A 62 9.95 5.23 6.22
C TRP A 62 8.62 5.79 5.71
N SER A 63 7.56 5.68 6.53
CA SER A 63 6.24 6.23 6.21
C SER A 63 6.29 7.75 6.02
N LEU A 64 6.95 8.46 6.92
CA LEU A 64 7.05 9.92 6.87
C LEU A 64 7.86 10.43 5.67
N ILE A 65 8.95 9.74 5.31
CA ILE A 65 9.72 10.04 4.10
C ILE A 65 8.83 9.84 2.86
N THR A 66 8.13 8.70 2.80
CA THR A 66 7.21 8.39 1.69
C THR A 66 6.03 9.36 1.64
N TYR A 67 5.50 9.81 2.79
CA TYR A 67 4.48 10.87 2.86
C TYR A 67 4.93 12.14 2.13
N GLY A 68 6.14 12.61 2.43
CA GLY A 68 6.72 13.78 1.76
C GLY A 68 6.76 13.60 0.24
N ARG A 69 7.23 12.44 -0.22
CA ARG A 69 7.33 12.11 -1.65
C ARG A 69 5.98 12.02 -2.35
N LEU A 70 5.01 11.37 -1.72
CA LEU A 70 3.65 11.25 -2.28
C LEU A 70 2.91 12.60 -2.28
N ARG A 71 3.17 13.48 -1.31
CA ARG A 71 2.64 14.85 -1.29
C ARG A 71 3.19 15.69 -2.45
N GLU A 72 4.47 15.51 -2.80
CA GLU A 72 5.05 16.14 -4.00
C GLU A 72 4.37 15.62 -5.27
N LEU A 73 4.20 14.30 -5.39
CA LEU A 73 3.52 13.67 -6.51
C LEU A 73 2.05 14.08 -6.63
N ALA A 74 1.38 14.41 -5.54
CA ALA A 74 0.00 14.93 -5.56
C ALA A 74 -0.13 16.29 -6.25
N CYS A 75 0.99 16.99 -6.52
CA CYS A 75 1.00 18.21 -7.35
C CYS A 75 1.01 17.90 -8.87
N ASP A 76 1.28 16.65 -9.26
CA ASP A 76 1.22 16.18 -10.64
C ASP A 76 -0.10 15.44 -10.87
N SER A 77 -1.00 16.06 -11.65
CA SER A 77 -2.33 15.50 -11.94
C SER A 77 -2.29 14.17 -12.70
N GLN A 78 -1.17 13.81 -13.31
CA GLN A 78 -1.00 12.57 -14.05
C GLN A 78 -0.51 11.43 -13.16
N SER A 79 -0.03 11.73 -11.94
CA SER A 79 0.52 10.73 -11.05
C SER A 79 -0.51 9.75 -10.48
N GLY A 80 -1.77 10.15 -10.38
CA GLY A 80 -2.80 9.42 -9.64
C GLY A 80 -2.67 9.55 -8.12
N ALA A 81 -1.75 10.39 -7.63
CA ALA A 81 -1.67 10.76 -6.24
C ALA A 81 -2.48 12.04 -5.97
N SER A 82 -3.11 12.12 -4.83
CA SER A 82 -3.84 13.30 -4.35
C SER A 82 -3.76 13.41 -2.84
N MET A 83 -4.18 14.53 -2.28
CA MET A 83 -4.33 14.67 -0.83
C MET A 83 -5.80 14.50 -0.46
N LEU A 84 -6.06 13.72 0.58
CA LEU A 84 -7.39 13.43 1.09
C LEU A 84 -7.38 13.48 2.61
N GLU A 85 -8.41 14.02 3.20
CA GLU A 85 -8.61 13.90 4.64
C GLU A 85 -9.21 12.52 4.95
N ILE A 86 -8.56 11.77 5.85
CA ILE A 86 -9.14 10.57 6.44
C ILE A 86 -9.72 10.88 7.82
N TRP A 87 -10.83 10.23 8.12
CA TRP A 87 -11.44 10.18 9.44
C TRP A 87 -11.29 8.77 9.98
N GLN A 88 -10.34 8.61 10.91
CA GLN A 88 -10.09 7.35 11.59
C GLN A 88 -10.96 7.28 12.83
N PHE A 89 -11.83 6.30 12.91
CA PHE A 89 -12.75 6.08 14.02
C PHE A 89 -12.45 4.81 14.80
N THR A 90 -12.94 4.78 16.06
CA THR A 90 -13.09 3.57 16.85
C THR A 90 -14.52 3.41 17.35
N ARG A 91 -14.97 2.17 17.51
CA ARG A 91 -16.29 1.84 18.02
C ARG A 91 -16.33 1.78 19.54
N VAL A 92 -15.17 1.50 20.17
CA VAL A 92 -15.06 1.29 21.61
C VAL A 92 -13.88 2.06 22.18
N GLY A 93 -14.12 2.82 23.24
CA GLY A 93 -13.07 3.53 23.97
C GLY A 93 -12.53 4.76 23.24
N LEU A 94 -11.25 5.01 23.41
CA LEU A 94 -10.53 6.16 22.83
C LEU A 94 -9.44 5.66 21.90
N VAL A 95 -9.38 6.20 20.69
CA VAL A 95 -8.21 6.09 19.82
C VAL A 95 -7.25 7.22 20.16
N PRO A 96 -6.08 6.92 20.75
CA PRO A 96 -5.07 7.95 20.94
C PRO A 96 -4.54 8.39 19.58
N ILE A 97 -4.42 9.71 19.37
CA ILE A 97 -3.75 10.23 18.18
C ILE A 97 -2.25 9.93 18.33
N PRO A 98 -1.63 9.13 17.44
CA PRO A 98 -0.21 8.84 17.51
C PRO A 98 0.63 10.12 17.33
N ASP A 99 1.83 10.17 17.91
CA ASP A 99 2.67 11.36 17.85
C ASP A 99 3.07 11.73 16.41
N TRP A 100 3.34 10.73 15.56
CA TRP A 100 3.60 10.99 14.16
C TRP A 100 2.40 11.66 13.46
N ALA A 101 1.15 11.29 13.81
CA ALA A 101 -0.05 11.89 13.25
C ALA A 101 -0.27 13.32 13.78
N LYS A 102 0.00 13.58 15.08
CA LYS A 102 -0.03 14.93 15.63
C LYS A 102 0.95 15.86 14.90
N ASN A 103 2.16 15.37 14.61
CA ASN A 103 3.17 16.11 13.86
C ASN A 103 2.74 16.43 12.41
N LEU A 104 1.83 15.65 11.84
CA LEU A 104 1.20 15.89 10.53
C LEU A 104 -0.10 16.72 10.63
N GLY A 105 -0.46 17.22 11.82
CA GLY A 105 -1.63 18.07 12.04
C GLY A 105 -2.94 17.30 12.26
N ALA A 106 -2.86 16.04 12.73
CA ALA A 106 -4.05 15.29 13.12
C ALA A 106 -4.83 16.01 14.23
N ARG A 107 -6.15 16.04 14.10
CA ARG A 107 -7.04 16.69 15.06
C ARG A 107 -8.14 15.73 15.52
N PRO A 108 -8.57 15.80 16.79
CA PRO A 108 -9.66 14.96 17.27
C PRO A 108 -10.97 15.29 16.54
N ILE A 109 -11.80 14.27 16.33
CA ILE A 109 -13.19 14.40 15.86
C ILE A 109 -14.10 14.14 17.05
N SER A 110 -14.97 15.11 17.39
CA SER A 110 -16.02 14.88 18.37
C SER A 110 -17.20 14.17 17.68
N VAL A 111 -17.54 13.00 18.18
CA VAL A 111 -18.71 12.23 17.70
C VAL A 111 -19.96 12.64 18.47
N ILE A 112 -19.82 13.37 19.58
CA ILE A 112 -20.93 13.90 20.37
C ILE A 112 -21.33 15.27 19.77
N PRO A 113 -22.62 15.55 19.53
CA PRO A 113 -23.05 16.90 19.16
C PRO A 113 -22.60 17.89 20.22
N SER A 114 -21.59 18.69 19.91
CA SER A 114 -21.17 19.79 20.79
C SER A 114 -21.45 21.10 20.09
N GLU A 115 -22.00 22.07 20.80
CA GLU A 115 -22.18 23.45 20.34
C GLU A 115 -20.86 24.25 20.23
N VAL A 116 -19.71 23.54 20.23
CA VAL A 116 -18.39 24.19 20.14
C VAL A 116 -18.08 24.48 18.67
N GLU A 117 -18.02 25.77 18.35
CA GLU A 117 -17.61 26.30 17.06
C GLU A 117 -16.24 25.72 16.64
N GLY A 118 -16.17 25.11 15.45
CA GLY A 118 -14.96 24.52 14.89
C GLY A 118 -14.81 23.02 15.05
N SER A 119 -15.72 22.33 15.74
CA SER A 119 -15.77 20.87 15.79
C SER A 119 -16.45 20.31 14.53
N LEU A 120 -15.79 19.37 13.83
CA LEU A 120 -16.43 18.62 12.75
C LEU A 120 -17.53 17.72 13.37
N THR A 121 -18.77 18.15 13.23
CA THR A 121 -19.93 17.37 13.67
C THR A 121 -20.40 16.50 12.52
N ILE A 122 -20.42 15.18 12.71
CA ILE A 122 -21.02 14.24 11.76
C ILE A 122 -22.42 13.91 12.28
N PRO A 123 -23.49 14.47 11.71
CA PRO A 123 -24.84 14.33 12.25
C PRO A 123 -25.35 12.89 12.31
N ALA A 124 -24.79 11.99 11.46
CA ALA A 124 -25.30 10.62 11.29
C ALA A 124 -24.58 9.55 12.16
N PHE A 125 -23.45 9.86 12.83
CA PHE A 125 -22.58 8.84 13.42
C PHE A 125 -22.49 8.75 14.96
N PRO A 126 -23.16 9.57 15.79
CA PRO A 126 -22.92 9.54 17.25
C PRO A 126 -23.21 8.20 17.91
N SER A 127 -24.03 7.34 17.27
CA SER A 127 -24.37 6.00 17.77
C SER A 127 -23.48 4.88 17.29
N LEU A 128 -22.57 5.14 16.33
CA LEU A 128 -21.77 4.13 15.66
C LEU A 128 -20.30 4.09 16.11
N PHE A 129 -19.78 5.24 16.55
CA PHE A 129 -18.40 5.42 16.93
C PHE A 129 -18.29 6.12 18.28
N SER A 130 -17.28 5.79 19.05
CA SER A 130 -17.02 6.41 20.35
C SER A 130 -16.14 7.64 20.23
N ASN A 131 -15.14 7.61 19.36
CA ASN A 131 -14.29 8.74 19.04
C ASN A 131 -13.48 8.52 17.75
N GLY A 132 -12.71 9.54 17.32
CA GLY A 132 -11.85 9.45 16.15
C GLY A 132 -10.93 10.66 16.03
N TYR A 133 -10.14 10.67 14.96
CA TYR A 133 -9.35 11.82 14.55
C TYR A 133 -9.32 11.97 13.03
N ALA A 134 -9.13 13.21 12.59
CA ALA A 134 -8.94 13.55 11.19
C ALA A 134 -7.47 13.82 10.89
N LEU A 135 -7.02 13.41 9.72
CA LEU A 135 -5.67 13.63 9.23
C LEU A 135 -5.67 13.76 7.71
N ASN A 136 -4.95 14.76 7.17
CA ASN A 136 -4.79 14.89 5.74
C ASN A 136 -3.61 14.03 5.25
N VAL A 137 -3.88 13.09 4.35
CA VAL A 137 -2.89 12.09 3.89
C VAL A 137 -2.92 11.92 2.37
N PRO A 138 -1.83 11.41 1.78
CA PRO A 138 -1.84 10.98 0.40
C PRO A 138 -2.85 9.84 0.15
N LEU A 139 -3.65 10.00 -0.90
CA LEU A 139 -4.47 8.97 -1.52
C LEU A 139 -3.84 8.61 -2.86
N ILE A 140 -3.77 7.33 -3.16
CA ILE A 140 -3.22 6.81 -4.40
C ILE A 140 -4.33 6.11 -5.18
N ASP A 141 -4.68 6.62 -6.34
CA ASP A 141 -5.53 5.88 -7.27
C ASP A 141 -4.69 4.81 -7.97
N THR A 142 -4.83 3.56 -7.54
CA THR A 142 -4.03 2.44 -8.04
C THR A 142 -4.24 2.17 -9.53
N THR A 143 -5.37 2.62 -10.10
CA THR A 143 -5.69 2.45 -11.52
C THR A 143 -4.87 3.38 -12.41
N ILE A 144 -4.31 4.45 -11.84
CA ILE A 144 -3.49 5.45 -12.53
C ILE A 144 -2.02 5.31 -12.10
N TYR A 145 -1.78 5.23 -10.81
CA TYR A 145 -0.45 5.33 -10.23
C TYR A 145 0.51 4.20 -10.62
N LEU A 146 0.00 2.96 -10.72
CA LEU A 146 0.86 1.84 -11.12
C LEU A 146 1.33 1.99 -12.58
N ASP A 147 0.46 2.45 -13.47
CA ASP A 147 0.82 2.76 -14.85
C ASP A 147 1.73 3.98 -14.93
N TYR A 148 1.51 5.01 -14.10
CA TYR A 148 2.42 6.15 -13.98
C TYR A 148 3.83 5.71 -13.58
N LEU A 149 3.97 4.85 -12.56
CA LEU A 149 5.28 4.32 -12.17
C LEU A 149 5.93 3.48 -13.29
N ALA A 150 5.17 2.63 -13.97
CA ALA A 150 5.68 1.82 -15.08
C ALA A 150 6.16 2.71 -16.23
N ASN A 151 5.38 3.71 -16.63
CA ASN A 151 5.76 4.66 -17.67
C ASN A 151 6.98 5.49 -17.26
N ARG A 152 7.04 5.95 -16.01
CA ARG A 152 8.18 6.69 -15.48
C ARG A 152 9.45 5.84 -15.47
N PHE A 153 9.33 4.56 -15.12
CA PHE A 153 10.43 3.59 -15.20
C PHE A 153 10.92 3.40 -16.64
N HIS A 154 10.01 3.17 -17.59
CA HIS A 154 10.37 3.05 -19.02
C HIS A 154 11.02 4.32 -19.57
N ASN A 155 10.48 5.49 -19.23
CA ASN A 155 11.05 6.77 -19.67
C ASN A 155 12.47 7.02 -19.13
N ALA A 156 12.79 6.43 -17.97
CA ALA A 156 14.14 6.44 -17.40
C ALA A 156 15.07 5.36 -18.01
N GLY A 157 14.59 4.57 -18.98
CA GLY A 157 15.34 3.52 -19.67
C GLY A 157 15.22 2.13 -19.08
N GLY A 158 14.31 1.92 -18.10
CA GLY A 158 14.07 0.62 -17.51
C GLY A 158 13.21 -0.30 -18.38
N THR A 159 13.32 -1.60 -18.17
CA THR A 159 12.60 -2.63 -18.92
C THR A 159 11.80 -3.54 -17.98
N ILE A 160 10.55 -3.88 -18.36
CA ILE A 160 9.74 -4.88 -17.64
C ILE A 160 9.65 -6.12 -18.54
N GLU A 161 10.14 -7.24 -18.03
CA GLU A 161 10.09 -8.54 -18.70
C GLU A 161 9.03 -9.44 -18.05
N SER A 162 8.16 -10.04 -18.87
CA SER A 162 7.17 -11.01 -18.40
C SER A 162 7.88 -12.33 -18.09
N ALA A 163 8.05 -12.63 -16.79
CA ALA A 163 8.69 -13.85 -16.34
C ALA A 163 8.19 -14.23 -14.93
N HIS A 164 7.97 -15.52 -14.72
CA HIS A 164 7.74 -16.10 -13.41
C HIS A 164 9.06 -16.65 -12.88
N ILE A 165 9.60 -16.05 -11.84
CA ILE A 165 10.89 -16.44 -11.25
C ILE A 165 10.62 -17.40 -10.09
N ASN A 166 10.92 -18.69 -10.30
CA ASN A 166 10.80 -19.72 -9.27
C ASN A 166 12.05 -19.85 -8.41
N LYS A 167 13.19 -19.53 -8.99
CA LYS A 167 14.50 -19.61 -8.34
C LYS A 167 15.36 -18.42 -8.73
N VAL A 168 16.12 -17.91 -7.79
CA VAL A 168 17.00 -16.78 -8.01
C VAL A 168 18.09 -17.06 -9.08
N GLU A 169 18.41 -18.34 -9.31
CA GLU A 169 19.36 -18.79 -10.34
C GLU A 169 18.87 -18.56 -11.76
N GLU A 170 17.56 -18.36 -11.98
CA GLU A 170 16.97 -18.05 -13.29
C GLU A 170 17.30 -16.61 -13.71
N ILE A 171 17.64 -15.73 -12.77
CA ILE A 171 18.11 -14.38 -13.08
C ILE A 171 19.51 -14.47 -13.74
N PRO A 172 19.71 -13.83 -14.92
CA PRO A 172 21.01 -13.81 -15.59
C PRO A 172 22.16 -13.32 -14.70
N ARG A 173 23.36 -13.89 -14.88
CA ARG A 173 24.52 -13.61 -14.01
C ARG A 173 25.19 -12.26 -14.27
N ASP A 174 24.80 -11.54 -15.28
CA ASP A 174 25.33 -10.25 -15.68
C ASP A 174 24.67 -9.05 -14.97
N PHE A 175 23.75 -9.33 -14.02
CA PHE A 175 23.23 -8.33 -13.08
C PHE A 175 24.14 -8.24 -11.85
N ASP A 176 24.50 -7.00 -11.47
CA ASP A 176 25.35 -6.73 -10.29
C ASP A 176 24.59 -6.93 -8.96
N VAL A 177 23.26 -6.68 -9.00
CA VAL A 177 22.40 -6.83 -7.83
C VAL A 177 21.03 -7.36 -8.23
N ILE A 178 20.45 -8.17 -7.36
CA ILE A 178 19.07 -8.63 -7.44
C ILE A 178 18.27 -7.95 -6.32
N VAL A 179 17.13 -7.33 -6.65
CA VAL A 179 16.23 -6.72 -5.68
C VAL A 179 14.97 -7.59 -5.58
N ASN A 180 14.74 -8.18 -4.41
CA ASN A 180 13.58 -9.02 -4.19
C ASN A 180 12.40 -8.18 -3.69
N CYS A 181 11.47 -7.87 -4.59
CA CYS A 181 10.20 -7.20 -4.36
C CYS A 181 9.00 -8.13 -4.64
N ALA A 182 9.18 -9.45 -4.50
CA ALA A 182 8.20 -10.47 -4.90
C ALA A 182 6.94 -10.52 -3.97
N GLY A 183 6.86 -9.67 -2.95
CA GLY A 183 5.72 -9.65 -2.03
C GLY A 183 5.52 -11.03 -1.36
N ILE A 184 4.32 -11.61 -1.46
CA ILE A 184 4.06 -12.94 -0.88
C ILE A 184 4.85 -14.06 -1.58
N GLY A 185 5.21 -13.89 -2.85
CA GLY A 185 6.05 -14.85 -3.59
C GLY A 185 7.45 -15.02 -3.01
N ALA A 186 7.93 -14.06 -2.23
CA ALA A 186 9.21 -14.19 -1.52
C ALA A 186 9.23 -15.35 -0.51
N ARG A 187 8.04 -15.79 -0.04
CA ARG A 187 7.91 -16.97 0.85
C ARG A 187 8.48 -18.23 0.20
N GLU A 188 8.15 -18.46 -1.05
CA GLU A 188 8.63 -19.63 -1.79
C GLU A 188 10.02 -19.40 -2.37
N LEU A 189 10.24 -18.24 -2.99
CA LEU A 189 11.49 -17.90 -3.65
C LEU A 189 12.71 -17.90 -2.70
N PHE A 190 12.54 -17.51 -1.43
CA PHE A 190 13.60 -17.44 -0.41
C PHE A 190 13.29 -18.25 0.84
N HIS A 191 12.32 -19.17 0.77
CA HIS A 191 11.91 -20.05 1.87
C HIS A 191 11.63 -19.28 3.18
N ASP A 192 11.05 -18.08 3.09
CA ASP A 192 10.75 -17.25 4.25
C ASP A 192 9.41 -17.64 4.90
N SER A 193 9.49 -18.55 5.88
CA SER A 193 8.37 -19.04 6.66
C SER A 193 7.71 -17.96 7.56
N GLN A 194 8.31 -16.78 7.69
CA GLN A 194 7.74 -15.67 8.45
C GLN A 194 6.65 -14.90 7.67
N LEU A 195 6.58 -15.11 6.34
CA LEU A 195 5.56 -14.48 5.51
C LEU A 195 4.21 -15.20 5.61
N GLU A 196 3.17 -14.43 5.92
CA GLU A 196 1.77 -14.89 5.94
C GLU A 196 0.93 -14.04 4.98
N PRO A 197 0.04 -14.68 4.19
CA PRO A 197 -0.87 -13.96 3.31
C PRO A 197 -2.06 -13.42 4.12
N HIS A 198 -2.09 -12.12 4.39
CA HIS A 198 -3.24 -11.43 4.94
C HIS A 198 -4.20 -11.07 3.81
N ARG A 199 -5.19 -11.91 3.59
CA ARG A 199 -6.20 -11.74 2.54
C ARG A 199 -7.08 -10.53 2.84
N GLY A 200 -7.16 -9.62 1.88
CA GLY A 200 -8.07 -8.49 1.89
C GLY A 200 -8.97 -8.52 0.67
N GLN A 201 -10.27 -8.32 0.89
CA GLN A 201 -11.25 -8.14 -0.16
C GLN A 201 -11.85 -6.74 -0.08
N VAL A 202 -12.07 -6.13 -1.25
CA VAL A 202 -12.73 -4.83 -1.39
C VAL A 202 -13.81 -4.89 -2.46
N ALA A 203 -14.84 -4.07 -2.32
CA ALA A 203 -15.84 -3.83 -3.34
C ALA A 203 -15.64 -2.42 -3.92
N ILE A 204 -15.51 -2.32 -5.22
CA ILE A 204 -15.49 -1.05 -5.95
C ILE A 204 -16.92 -0.70 -6.32
N VAL A 205 -17.35 0.48 -5.89
CA VAL A 205 -18.70 1.01 -6.14
C VAL A 205 -18.62 2.30 -6.94
N PRO A 206 -19.71 2.79 -7.55
CA PRO A 206 -19.73 4.09 -8.21
C PRO A 206 -19.24 5.21 -7.28
N LYS A 207 -18.72 6.26 -7.88
CA LYS A 207 -18.25 7.44 -7.14
C LYS A 207 -19.37 7.95 -6.23
N LEU A 208 -19.02 8.16 -4.98
CA LEU A 208 -19.86 8.77 -3.97
C LEU A 208 -19.41 10.22 -3.72
N ASP A 209 -20.34 11.07 -3.34
CA ASP A 209 -20.04 12.46 -2.94
C ASP A 209 -19.54 12.47 -1.48
N LEU A 210 -18.32 11.97 -1.31
CA LEU A 210 -17.59 11.95 -0.03
C LEU A 210 -16.38 12.87 -0.15
N ALA A 211 -16.31 13.88 0.71
CA ALA A 211 -15.16 14.79 0.77
C ALA A 211 -13.96 14.18 1.50
N GLN A 212 -14.17 13.14 2.31
CA GLN A 212 -13.15 12.46 3.12
C GLN A 212 -13.28 10.95 3.06
N ALA A 213 -12.21 10.24 3.32
CA ALA A 213 -12.26 8.81 3.58
C ALA A 213 -12.70 8.54 5.01
N ILE A 214 -13.50 7.50 5.21
CA ILE A 214 -13.95 7.04 6.53
C ILE A 214 -13.34 5.67 6.78
N VAL A 215 -12.66 5.49 7.91
CA VAL A 215 -11.95 4.26 8.27
C VAL A 215 -12.26 3.88 9.70
N CYS A 216 -12.54 2.61 9.93
CA CYS A 216 -12.66 2.01 11.25
C CYS A 216 -12.06 0.61 11.22
N ASP A 217 -10.97 0.41 11.98
CA ASP A 217 -10.26 -0.86 12.04
C ASP A 217 -10.88 -1.85 13.04
N ASP A 218 -11.80 -1.37 13.91
CA ASP A 218 -12.55 -2.23 14.80
C ASP A 218 -13.55 -3.11 14.03
N ALA A 219 -13.80 -4.30 14.55
CA ALA A 219 -14.78 -5.20 13.95
C ALA A 219 -16.22 -4.68 14.07
N PRO A 220 -17.01 -4.75 13.01
CA PRO A 220 -16.64 -5.12 11.65
C PRO A 220 -15.75 -4.05 11.00
N LEU A 221 -14.59 -4.48 10.49
CA LEU A 221 -13.65 -3.62 9.75
C LEU A 221 -14.38 -2.93 8.59
N MET A 222 -14.27 -1.63 8.49
CA MET A 222 -14.83 -0.90 7.37
C MET A 222 -13.96 0.29 6.95
N TYR A 223 -13.97 0.57 5.67
CA TYR A 223 -13.52 1.83 5.11
C TYR A 223 -14.28 2.17 3.82
N ALA A 224 -14.51 3.46 3.63
CA ALA A 224 -15.06 4.04 2.39
C ALA A 224 -14.08 5.11 1.91
N ILE A 225 -13.43 4.85 0.79
CA ILE A 225 -12.34 5.69 0.27
C ILE A 225 -12.73 6.19 -1.12
N PRO A 226 -13.11 7.49 -1.24
CA PRO A 226 -13.45 8.09 -2.52
C PRO A 226 -12.18 8.28 -3.37
N ARG A 227 -12.22 7.79 -4.63
CA ARG A 227 -11.19 8.02 -5.62
C ARG A 227 -11.71 8.93 -6.75
N THR A 228 -10.92 9.12 -7.79
CA THR A 228 -11.26 10.01 -8.90
C THR A 228 -12.57 9.61 -9.58
N HIS A 229 -12.80 8.33 -9.85
CA HIS A 229 -13.91 7.83 -10.67
C HIS A 229 -14.85 6.87 -9.94
N ASP A 230 -14.45 6.36 -8.77
CA ASP A 230 -15.17 5.36 -8.01
C ASP A 230 -14.98 5.57 -6.49
N CYS A 231 -15.52 4.65 -5.70
CA CYS A 231 -15.27 4.57 -4.27
C CYS A 231 -14.89 3.13 -3.89
N VAL A 232 -13.89 2.98 -3.03
CA VAL A 232 -13.47 1.68 -2.51
C VAL A 232 -14.15 1.43 -1.18
N PHE A 233 -15.00 0.42 -1.13
CA PHE A 233 -15.56 -0.12 0.11
C PHE A 233 -14.72 -1.29 0.59
N GLY A 234 -14.32 -1.28 1.83
CA GLY A 234 -13.56 -2.35 2.43
C GLY A 234 -13.94 -2.58 3.88
N GLY A 235 -13.50 -3.61 4.48
CA GLY A 235 -12.74 -4.65 3.85
C GLY A 235 -12.63 -5.89 4.75
N THR A 236 -11.80 -6.81 4.33
CA THR A 236 -11.48 -7.98 5.13
C THR A 236 -9.98 -8.01 5.47
N ASN A 237 -9.66 -8.70 6.57
CA ASN A 237 -8.28 -9.02 6.94
C ASN A 237 -8.28 -10.40 7.61
N SER A 238 -7.89 -11.43 6.88
CA SER A 238 -7.85 -12.81 7.37
C SER A 238 -6.64 -13.54 6.82
N ILE A 239 -6.07 -14.48 7.58
CA ILE A 239 -4.98 -15.33 7.09
C ILE A 239 -5.59 -16.35 6.12
N SER A 240 -5.31 -16.19 4.82
CA SER A 240 -5.80 -17.07 3.77
C SER A 240 -5.04 -16.84 2.46
N GLU A 241 -4.79 -17.91 1.72
CA GLU A 241 -4.19 -17.88 0.37
C GLU A 241 -5.24 -17.76 -0.75
N ASN A 242 -6.53 -17.81 -0.40
CA ASN A 242 -7.60 -17.79 -1.38
C ASN A 242 -7.68 -16.43 -2.08
N ARG A 243 -7.45 -16.41 -3.40
CA ARG A 243 -7.55 -15.20 -4.25
C ARG A 243 -8.94 -15.02 -4.87
N GLU A 244 -9.84 -15.99 -4.68
CA GLU A 244 -11.18 -15.88 -5.24
C GLU A 244 -12.07 -14.94 -4.42
N PRO A 245 -12.86 -14.07 -5.07
CA PRO A 245 -13.83 -13.23 -4.39
C PRO A 245 -14.88 -14.06 -3.64
N SER A 246 -15.22 -13.65 -2.42
CA SER A 246 -16.30 -14.20 -1.61
C SER A 246 -17.55 -13.32 -1.74
N ALA A 247 -18.68 -13.90 -2.15
CA ALA A 247 -19.95 -13.19 -2.20
C ALA A 247 -20.44 -12.77 -0.81
N ALA A 248 -20.19 -13.59 0.20
CA ALA A 248 -20.54 -13.28 1.59
C ALA A 248 -19.75 -12.06 2.11
N ASP A 249 -18.41 -12.03 1.86
CA ASP A 249 -17.58 -10.88 2.21
C ASP A 249 -18.05 -9.62 1.48
N THR A 250 -18.37 -9.73 0.18
CA THR A 250 -18.87 -8.60 -0.62
C THR A 250 -20.14 -8.01 0.00
N THR A 251 -21.11 -8.88 0.33
CA THR A 251 -22.37 -8.46 0.96
C THR A 251 -22.11 -7.78 2.32
N ALA A 252 -21.25 -8.36 3.15
CA ALA A 252 -20.91 -7.80 4.46
C ALA A 252 -20.23 -6.42 4.34
N ILE A 253 -19.27 -6.29 3.43
CA ILE A 253 -18.55 -5.02 3.16
C ILE A 253 -19.53 -3.93 2.72
N VAL A 254 -20.36 -4.23 1.70
CA VAL A 254 -21.30 -3.23 1.16
C VAL A 254 -22.34 -2.84 2.20
N SER A 255 -22.90 -3.81 2.93
CA SER A 255 -23.90 -3.56 3.99
C SER A 255 -23.31 -2.68 5.09
N GLU A 256 -22.11 -2.98 5.56
CA GLU A 256 -21.51 -2.23 6.67
C GLU A 256 -21.13 -0.81 6.25
N CYS A 257 -20.50 -0.63 5.08
CA CYS A 257 -20.17 0.69 4.58
C CYS A 257 -21.43 1.53 4.34
N SER A 258 -22.49 0.95 3.75
CA SER A 258 -23.74 1.65 3.51
C SER A 258 -24.45 2.03 4.81
N ARG A 259 -24.43 1.13 5.80
CA ARG A 259 -24.99 1.39 7.13
C ARG A 259 -24.27 2.55 7.82
N VAL A 260 -22.94 2.58 7.75
CA VAL A 260 -22.14 3.66 8.37
C VAL A 260 -22.35 4.99 7.63
N LEU A 261 -22.39 4.96 6.30
CA LEU A 261 -22.61 6.16 5.50
C LEU A 261 -24.07 6.67 5.51
N GLY A 262 -25.02 5.84 5.98
CA GLY A 262 -26.44 6.18 5.97
C GLY A 262 -27.03 6.27 4.55
N ILE A 263 -26.54 5.44 3.63
CA ILE A 263 -26.96 5.42 2.23
C ILE A 263 -27.56 4.06 1.83
N GLU A 264 -28.34 4.05 0.78
CA GLU A 264 -28.74 2.81 0.10
C GLU A 264 -27.49 2.07 -0.43
N ALA A 265 -27.52 0.71 -0.41
CA ALA A 265 -26.40 -0.08 -0.90
C ALA A 265 -26.15 0.16 -2.40
N PRO A 266 -25.01 0.73 -2.78
CA PRO A 266 -24.72 0.98 -4.18
C PRO A 266 -24.43 -0.33 -4.93
N PRO A 267 -24.61 -0.35 -6.26
CA PRO A 267 -24.21 -1.50 -7.06
C PRO A 267 -22.69 -1.69 -6.99
N VAL A 268 -22.25 -2.97 -6.96
CA VAL A 268 -20.83 -3.31 -7.02
C VAL A 268 -20.36 -3.35 -8.47
N ILE A 269 -19.36 -2.56 -8.82
CA ILE A 269 -18.75 -2.54 -10.16
C ILE A 269 -17.82 -3.74 -10.33
N VAL A 270 -16.92 -3.94 -9.35
CA VAL A 270 -15.96 -5.04 -9.34
C VAL A 270 -15.52 -5.34 -7.90
N VAL A 271 -15.22 -6.61 -7.65
CA VAL A 271 -14.61 -7.07 -6.40
C VAL A 271 -13.14 -7.37 -6.65
N LYS A 272 -12.27 -6.93 -5.75
CA LYS A 272 -10.84 -7.21 -5.82
C LYS A 272 -10.38 -7.92 -4.56
N VAL A 273 -9.46 -8.87 -4.73
CA VAL A 273 -8.80 -9.60 -3.64
C VAL A 273 -7.30 -9.44 -3.76
N GLY A 274 -6.65 -9.12 -2.65
CA GLY A 274 -5.20 -9.02 -2.56
C GLY A 274 -4.67 -9.80 -1.35
N LEU A 275 -3.50 -10.39 -1.51
CA LEU A 275 -2.79 -11.07 -0.42
C LEU A 275 -1.68 -10.14 0.09
N ARG A 276 -1.97 -9.42 1.19
CA ARG A 276 -0.98 -8.56 1.84
C ARG A 276 0.16 -9.42 2.38
N PRO A 277 1.41 -9.15 2.00
CA PRO A 277 2.57 -9.93 2.45
C PRO A 277 2.96 -9.51 3.87
N PHE A 278 2.22 -9.97 4.87
CA PHE A 278 2.57 -9.71 6.26
C PHE A 278 3.74 -10.59 6.67
N ARG A 279 4.72 -10.03 7.37
CA ARG A 279 5.87 -10.77 7.88
C ARG A 279 5.97 -10.59 9.39
N LYS A 280 5.90 -11.69 10.13
CA LYS A 280 5.88 -11.70 11.61
C LYS A 280 7.05 -10.96 12.25
N SER A 281 8.24 -11.07 11.66
CA SER A 281 9.44 -10.39 12.14
C SER A 281 9.66 -8.99 11.56
N GLY A 282 8.63 -8.43 10.90
CA GLY A 282 8.66 -7.12 10.28
C GLY A 282 9.19 -7.12 8.85
N VAL A 283 9.17 -5.93 8.24
CA VAL A 283 9.66 -5.71 6.87
C VAL A 283 11.09 -6.22 6.73
N ARG A 284 11.35 -7.03 5.71
CA ARG A 284 12.68 -7.46 5.35
C ARG A 284 13.27 -6.48 4.35
N LEU A 285 14.11 -5.57 4.83
CA LEU A 285 14.92 -4.67 4.03
C LEU A 285 16.36 -4.84 4.44
N GLU A 286 17.06 -5.74 3.76
CA GLU A 286 18.44 -6.10 4.08
C GLU A 286 19.15 -6.72 2.89
N ARG A 287 20.48 -6.71 2.95
CA ARG A 287 21.35 -7.36 1.98
C ARG A 287 21.70 -8.77 2.40
N GLU A 288 21.61 -9.70 1.44
CA GLU A 288 22.09 -11.07 1.57
C GLU A 288 23.09 -11.40 0.47
N ARG A 289 24.12 -12.19 0.78
CA ARG A 289 25.03 -12.74 -0.21
C ARG A 289 24.69 -14.21 -0.42
N LEU A 290 24.37 -14.55 -1.66
CA LEU A 290 24.06 -15.92 -2.05
C LEU A 290 25.30 -16.79 -2.08
N SER A 291 25.11 -18.11 -2.01
CA SER A 291 26.20 -19.11 -2.08
C SER A 291 26.98 -19.06 -3.40
N ASP A 292 26.35 -18.60 -4.49
CA ASP A 292 26.97 -18.42 -5.80
C ASP A 292 27.69 -17.07 -5.97
N GLY A 293 27.75 -16.27 -4.91
CA GLY A 293 28.46 -15.01 -4.85
C GLY A 293 27.63 -13.78 -5.29
N ARG A 294 26.40 -13.95 -5.77
CA ARG A 294 25.51 -12.82 -6.11
C ARG A 294 24.99 -12.11 -4.86
N THR A 295 24.66 -10.84 -5.03
CA THR A 295 24.04 -10.02 -3.98
C THR A 295 22.55 -9.91 -4.22
N VAL A 296 21.75 -10.21 -3.19
CA VAL A 296 20.31 -9.92 -3.15
C VAL A 296 20.05 -8.85 -2.11
N ILE A 297 19.17 -7.90 -2.44
CA ILE A 297 18.62 -6.95 -1.48
C ILE A 297 17.13 -7.24 -1.38
N HIS A 298 16.69 -7.63 -0.20
CA HIS A 298 15.29 -7.90 0.09
C HIS A 298 14.54 -6.61 0.33
N ASN A 299 13.32 -6.51 -0.18
CA ASN A 299 12.39 -5.41 0.03
C ASN A 299 10.95 -5.92 -0.03
N TYR A 300 10.53 -6.64 1.00
CA TYR A 300 9.22 -7.25 1.09
C TYR A 300 8.74 -7.40 2.54
N GLY A 301 7.54 -7.92 2.72
CA GLY A 301 6.95 -8.10 4.05
C GLY A 301 6.26 -6.85 4.58
N HIS A 302 5.79 -5.99 3.68
CA HIS A 302 5.20 -4.69 4.02
C HIS A 302 3.76 -4.77 4.55
N GLY A 303 3.15 -5.96 4.65
CA GLY A 303 1.77 -6.13 5.10
C GLY A 303 0.80 -5.25 4.32
N GLY A 304 0.01 -4.45 5.03
CA GLY A 304 -0.92 -3.48 4.45
C GLY A 304 -0.29 -2.15 4.04
N ALA A 305 0.98 -1.88 4.39
CA ALA A 305 1.63 -0.58 4.24
C ALA A 305 2.49 -0.43 2.97
N GLY A 306 2.32 -1.26 1.95
CA GLY A 306 3.19 -1.26 0.76
C GLY A 306 3.32 0.12 0.08
N PHE A 307 2.22 0.83 -0.17
CA PHE A 307 2.26 2.19 -0.72
C PHE A 307 2.86 3.19 0.25
N THR A 308 2.55 3.04 1.53
CA THR A 308 3.03 3.92 2.62
C THR A 308 4.54 3.89 2.79
N LEU A 309 5.19 2.78 2.43
CA LEU A 309 6.63 2.56 2.62
C LEU A 309 7.44 2.65 1.32
N SER A 310 6.78 2.62 0.17
CA SER A 310 7.38 2.32 -1.13
C SER A 310 8.61 3.17 -1.48
N TRP A 311 8.53 4.50 -1.35
CA TRP A 311 9.62 5.40 -1.74
C TRP A 311 10.80 5.32 -0.79
N ALA A 312 10.57 5.38 0.51
CA ALA A 312 11.66 5.31 1.48
C ALA A 312 12.41 3.97 1.41
N CYS A 313 11.67 2.87 1.29
CA CYS A 313 12.29 1.55 1.12
C CYS A 313 13.08 1.45 -0.19
N ALA A 314 12.56 1.97 -1.31
CA ALA A 314 13.28 1.97 -2.59
C ALA A 314 14.57 2.79 -2.54
N GLU A 315 14.54 3.97 -1.89
CA GLU A 315 15.72 4.80 -1.67
C GLU A 315 16.79 4.08 -0.85
N GLU A 316 16.38 3.39 0.23
CA GLU A 316 17.30 2.63 1.08
C GLU A 316 17.89 1.43 0.34
N VAL A 317 17.08 0.69 -0.43
CA VAL A 317 17.54 -0.41 -1.29
C VAL A 317 18.61 0.08 -2.26
N CYS A 318 18.37 1.19 -2.95
CA CYS A 318 19.34 1.75 -3.89
C CYS A 318 20.61 2.24 -3.19
N ALA A 319 20.50 2.79 -2.00
CA ALA A 319 21.65 3.20 -1.18
C ALA A 319 22.50 1.98 -0.74
N ILE A 320 21.87 0.86 -0.39
CA ILE A 320 22.56 -0.38 -0.06
C ILE A 320 23.27 -0.93 -1.30
N ALA A 321 22.62 -0.96 -2.47
CA ALA A 321 23.21 -1.40 -3.73
C ALA A 321 24.46 -0.60 -4.11
N SER A 322 24.39 0.74 -3.97
CA SER A 322 25.49 1.65 -4.34
C SER A 322 26.73 1.54 -3.44
N ARG A 323 26.60 1.01 -2.24
CA ARG A 323 27.76 0.77 -1.32
C ARG A 323 28.54 -0.51 -1.66
N THR A 324 28.07 -1.28 -2.64
CA THR A 324 28.59 -2.61 -2.97
C THR A 324 29.32 -2.63 -4.32
N SER A 325 29.20 -1.54 -5.07
CA SER A 325 29.82 -1.35 -6.41
C SER A 325 31.23 -0.76 -6.35
#